data_79aad5558b2eff670789d92b881484f6
#
_entry.id   79aad5558b2eff670789d92b881484f6
#
_cell.length_a   1.000
_cell.length_b   1.000
_cell.length_c   1.000
_cell.angle_alpha   90.00
_cell.angle_beta   90.00
_cell.angle_gamma   90.00
#
_symmetry.space_group_name_H-M   'P 1'
#
loop_
_entity.id
_entity.type
_entity.pdbx_description
1 polymer ?
#
loop_
_entity_poly.entity_id
_entity_poly.type
_entity_poly.pdbx_seq_one_letter_code
_entity_poly.pdbx_strand_id
1 'polypeptide(L)'
;MKLLGSSVLLLCSIMMANGTISELSWRQISIINGEGPYIGIVVPNSFELDPLLRSSSFQPHHNFPYFNYAGKHFRIGVLENKRVVVVMCGLGMLNAGISTQLLLTLFDVKGVLQYGIAGNANPKLQIGDVTIPQYWAHTGLWHWQRLGEENGDFNTKFGYLEFSDYSNSTKDFNTDTNLLNKVWYQPEELFPVNGIPEAGHHIFWTTVDKTYFKIAGKLKNVKLESCVNTTCLPRKPIVTRVKKGVAANVFVDNKAYREFLYSRFDATTIDMESAAVALVCLQQKKPFIAIRALSDLAGGGSALSNEINVFASLASQNSFEVLVKFISLLN
;
A
#
# COMPACT_ATOMS: atom_id res chain seq x y z
N MET A 1 22.74 -35.49 -43.84
CA MET A 1 22.82 -34.03 -43.56
C MET A 1 21.47 -33.32 -43.52
N LYS A 2 20.34 -33.99 -43.24
CA LYS A 2 18.98 -33.39 -43.15
C LYS A 2 18.33 -33.46 -41.75
N LEU A 3 18.97 -34.09 -40.77
CA LEU A 3 18.43 -34.24 -39.41
C LEU A 3 18.89 -33.17 -38.39
N LEU A 4 19.95 -32.40 -38.71
CA LEU A 4 20.44 -31.34 -37.81
C LEU A 4 19.65 -30.02 -37.92
N GLY A 5 19.01 -29.78 -39.06
CA GLY A 5 18.24 -28.54 -39.29
C GLY A 5 16.91 -28.46 -38.49
N SER A 6 16.24 -29.62 -38.33
CA SER A 6 14.94 -29.65 -37.62
C SER A 6 15.09 -29.53 -36.10
N SER A 7 16.19 -29.99 -35.51
CA SER A 7 16.45 -29.91 -34.08
C SER A 7 16.83 -28.48 -33.64
N VAL A 8 17.52 -27.73 -34.49
CA VAL A 8 17.89 -26.32 -34.21
C VAL A 8 16.70 -25.42 -34.29
N LEU A 9 15.76 -25.64 -35.23
CA LEU A 9 14.51 -24.88 -35.34
C LEU A 9 13.57 -25.15 -34.14
N LEU A 10 13.52 -26.36 -33.62
CA LEU A 10 12.71 -26.72 -32.46
C LEU A 10 13.30 -26.12 -31.18
N LEU A 11 14.63 -26.12 -31.02
CA LEU A 11 15.32 -25.47 -29.88
C LEU A 11 15.16 -23.93 -29.90
N CYS A 12 15.21 -23.28 -31.06
CA CYS A 12 14.93 -21.86 -31.19
C CYS A 12 13.46 -21.51 -30.84
N SER A 13 12.52 -22.40 -31.18
CA SER A 13 11.10 -22.19 -30.82
C SER A 13 10.85 -22.35 -29.32
N ILE A 14 11.62 -23.19 -28.62
CA ILE A 14 11.52 -23.36 -27.17
C ILE A 14 12.23 -22.21 -26.42
N MET A 15 13.31 -21.64 -26.96
CA MET A 15 13.99 -20.50 -26.36
C MET A 15 13.26 -19.15 -26.51
N MET A 16 12.33 -19.02 -27.42
CA MET A 16 11.51 -17.80 -27.59
C MET A 16 10.32 -17.72 -26.62
N ALA A 17 10.05 -18.76 -25.84
CA ALA A 17 8.90 -18.82 -24.94
C ALA A 17 9.13 -18.20 -23.54
N ASN A 18 10.34 -17.77 -23.22
CA ASN A 18 10.69 -17.26 -21.90
C ASN A 18 10.82 -15.73 -21.91
N GLY A 19 9.72 -15.02 -21.75
CA GLY A 19 9.72 -13.57 -21.52
C GLY A 19 8.56 -12.79 -22.15
N THR A 20 7.81 -13.36 -23.06
CA THR A 20 6.63 -12.72 -23.65
C THR A 20 5.34 -13.31 -23.09
N ILE A 21 4.36 -12.47 -22.86
CA ILE A 21 2.99 -12.92 -22.55
C ILE A 21 2.55 -13.85 -23.69
N SER A 22 2.09 -15.08 -23.38
CA SER A 22 1.64 -16.02 -24.40
C SER A 22 0.46 -15.44 -25.21
N GLU A 23 0.32 -15.86 -26.46
CA GLU A 23 -0.79 -15.42 -27.32
C GLU A 23 -2.14 -15.73 -26.68
N LEU A 24 -2.28 -16.88 -26.00
CA LEU A 24 -3.49 -17.25 -25.27
C LEU A 24 -3.77 -16.30 -24.11
N SER A 25 -2.74 -15.92 -23.35
CA SER A 25 -2.88 -14.93 -22.27
C SER A 25 -3.27 -13.55 -22.80
N TRP A 26 -2.69 -13.11 -23.91
CA TRP A 26 -3.07 -11.85 -24.56
C TRP A 26 -4.52 -11.85 -25.04
N ARG A 27 -4.98 -12.94 -25.65
CA ARG A 27 -6.39 -13.09 -26.05
C ARG A 27 -7.32 -13.02 -24.84
N GLN A 28 -6.97 -13.69 -23.75
CA GLN A 28 -7.76 -13.65 -22.51
C GLN A 28 -7.83 -12.24 -21.92
N ILE A 29 -6.69 -11.55 -21.81
CA ILE A 29 -6.63 -10.14 -21.35
C ILE A 29 -7.48 -9.24 -22.26
N SER A 30 -7.40 -9.41 -23.58
CA SER A 30 -8.17 -8.62 -24.54
C SER A 30 -9.68 -8.79 -24.36
N ILE A 31 -10.15 -10.02 -24.11
CA ILE A 31 -11.57 -10.30 -23.85
C ILE A 31 -11.98 -9.62 -22.53
N ILE A 32 -11.21 -9.79 -21.46
CA ILE A 32 -11.46 -9.17 -20.16
C ILE A 32 -11.53 -7.64 -20.31
N ASN A 33 -10.55 -7.02 -20.98
CA ASN A 33 -10.49 -5.58 -21.17
C ASN A 33 -11.64 -5.05 -22.07
N GLY A 34 -12.17 -5.88 -22.98
CA GLY A 34 -13.35 -5.54 -23.77
C GLY A 34 -14.61 -5.31 -22.95
N GLU A 35 -14.64 -5.81 -21.71
CA GLU A 35 -15.72 -5.56 -20.76
C GLU A 35 -15.46 -4.37 -19.82
N GLY A 36 -14.22 -3.82 -19.81
CA GLY A 36 -13.82 -2.69 -18.95
C GLY A 36 -14.62 -1.40 -19.18
N PRO A 37 -14.24 -0.31 -18.50
CA PRO A 37 -13.13 -0.23 -17.56
C PRO A 37 -13.46 -0.80 -16.18
N TYR A 38 -12.41 -1.26 -15.51
CA TYR A 38 -12.47 -1.85 -14.15
C TYR A 38 -12.04 -0.87 -13.06
N ILE A 39 -12.46 -1.13 -11.83
CA ILE A 39 -11.84 -0.57 -10.64
C ILE A 39 -10.76 -1.57 -10.20
N GLY A 40 -9.52 -1.13 -10.12
CA GLY A 40 -8.45 -1.93 -9.54
C GLY A 40 -8.51 -1.91 -8.01
N ILE A 41 -8.38 -3.07 -7.39
CA ILE A 41 -8.34 -3.19 -5.93
C ILE A 41 -7.04 -3.87 -5.54
N VAL A 42 -6.25 -3.22 -4.68
CA VAL A 42 -5.00 -3.76 -4.14
C VAL A 42 -5.18 -4.04 -2.65
N VAL A 43 -4.85 -5.26 -2.23
CA VAL A 43 -4.94 -5.70 -0.83
C VAL A 43 -3.63 -6.36 -0.41
N PRO A 44 -3.09 -6.10 0.80
CA PRO A 44 -1.74 -6.55 1.15
C PRO A 44 -1.61 -8.07 1.29
N ASN A 45 -2.49 -8.73 2.03
CA ASN A 45 -2.34 -10.14 2.40
C ASN A 45 -3.66 -10.90 2.48
N SER A 46 -3.56 -12.19 2.82
CA SER A 46 -4.70 -13.12 2.79
C SER A 46 -5.77 -12.80 3.83
N PHE A 47 -5.39 -12.42 5.05
CA PHE A 47 -6.39 -12.13 6.08
C PHE A 47 -7.14 -10.82 5.82
N GLU A 48 -6.54 -9.87 5.12
CA GLU A 48 -7.20 -8.65 4.65
C GLU A 48 -8.09 -8.91 3.43
N LEU A 49 -7.72 -9.88 2.57
CA LEU A 49 -8.52 -10.30 1.42
C LEU A 49 -9.74 -11.14 1.82
N ASP A 50 -9.65 -11.87 2.92
CA ASP A 50 -10.65 -12.84 3.37
C ASP A 50 -12.07 -12.27 3.53
N PRO A 51 -12.31 -11.05 4.08
CA PRO A 51 -13.62 -10.43 4.10
C PRO A 51 -14.25 -10.27 2.71
N LEU A 52 -13.46 -9.93 1.69
CA LEU A 52 -13.95 -9.84 0.32
C LEU A 52 -14.35 -11.20 -0.23
N LEU A 53 -13.54 -12.24 0.00
CA LEU A 53 -13.81 -13.59 -0.51
C LEU A 53 -15.03 -14.24 0.15
N ARG A 54 -15.32 -13.90 1.40
CA ARG A 54 -16.51 -14.40 2.14
C ARG A 54 -17.76 -13.57 1.88
N SER A 55 -17.62 -12.39 1.31
CA SER A 55 -18.75 -11.49 1.08
C SER A 55 -19.60 -11.94 -0.10
N SER A 56 -20.91 -11.98 0.10
CA SER A 56 -21.88 -12.17 -0.99
C SER A 56 -21.94 -10.98 -1.96
N SER A 57 -21.38 -9.82 -1.58
CA SER A 57 -21.29 -8.65 -2.45
C SER A 57 -20.29 -8.82 -3.58
N PHE A 58 -19.26 -9.67 -3.42
CA PHE A 58 -18.31 -9.96 -4.49
C PHE A 58 -18.78 -11.18 -5.30
N GLN A 59 -19.02 -10.97 -6.57
CA GLN A 59 -19.40 -12.00 -7.52
C GLN A 59 -18.29 -12.21 -8.53
N PRO A 60 -17.62 -13.39 -8.53
CA PRO A 60 -16.59 -13.71 -9.51
C PRO A 60 -17.15 -13.68 -10.94
N HIS A 61 -16.34 -13.26 -11.90
CA HIS A 61 -16.71 -13.27 -13.31
C HIS A 61 -16.96 -14.71 -13.79
N HIS A 62 -18.06 -14.92 -14.53
CA HIS A 62 -18.51 -16.26 -14.89
C HIS A 62 -17.47 -17.07 -15.70
N ASN A 63 -16.87 -16.47 -16.73
CA ASN A 63 -15.94 -17.16 -17.63
C ASN A 63 -14.47 -16.99 -17.22
N PHE A 64 -14.14 -15.86 -16.59
CA PHE A 64 -12.78 -15.49 -16.22
C PHE A 64 -12.73 -15.02 -14.77
N PRO A 65 -12.97 -15.91 -13.78
CA PRO A 65 -12.97 -15.52 -12.37
C PRO A 65 -11.60 -15.06 -11.88
N TYR A 66 -10.55 -15.46 -12.59
CA TYR A 66 -9.17 -15.03 -12.30
C TYR A 66 -8.28 -15.09 -13.54
N PHE A 67 -7.19 -14.34 -13.47
CA PHE A 67 -6.08 -14.38 -14.40
C PHE A 67 -4.76 -14.45 -13.62
N ASN A 68 -3.85 -15.35 -14.02
CA ASN A 68 -2.56 -15.53 -13.36
C ASN A 68 -1.44 -15.00 -14.27
N TYR A 69 -0.61 -14.13 -13.72
CA TYR A 69 0.54 -13.60 -14.47
C TYR A 69 1.65 -13.13 -13.52
N ALA A 70 2.89 -13.41 -13.87
CA ALA A 70 4.09 -12.98 -13.14
C ALA A 70 4.01 -13.25 -11.62
N GLY A 71 3.52 -14.44 -11.24
CA GLY A 71 3.36 -14.82 -9.84
C GLY A 71 2.23 -14.12 -9.08
N LYS A 72 1.36 -13.37 -9.77
CA LYS A 72 0.19 -12.72 -9.20
C LYS A 72 -1.11 -13.36 -9.68
N HIS A 73 -2.08 -13.38 -8.77
CA HIS A 73 -3.43 -13.89 -9.01
C HIS A 73 -4.40 -12.71 -9.02
N PHE A 74 -4.87 -12.34 -10.20
CA PHE A 74 -5.85 -11.27 -10.41
C PHE A 74 -7.25 -11.87 -10.40
N ARG A 75 -8.08 -11.48 -9.45
CA ARG A 75 -9.48 -11.91 -9.36
C ARG A 75 -10.36 -10.91 -10.08
N ILE A 76 -11.17 -11.40 -11.00
CA ILE A 76 -12.04 -10.58 -11.84
C ILE A 76 -13.48 -10.83 -11.39
N GLY A 77 -14.26 -9.79 -11.24
CA GLY A 77 -15.63 -9.93 -10.80
C GLY A 77 -16.38 -8.59 -10.72
N VAL A 78 -17.46 -8.64 -9.98
CA VAL A 78 -18.35 -7.49 -9.72
C VAL A 78 -18.46 -7.30 -8.21
N LEU A 79 -18.34 -6.06 -7.76
CA LEU A 79 -18.56 -5.63 -6.39
C LEU A 79 -19.46 -4.37 -6.43
N GLU A 80 -20.61 -4.40 -5.74
CA GLU A 80 -21.60 -3.31 -5.76
C GLU A 80 -21.98 -2.87 -7.20
N ASN A 81 -22.24 -3.82 -8.09
CA ASN A 81 -22.55 -3.60 -9.49
C ASN A 81 -21.44 -2.88 -10.30
N LYS A 82 -20.22 -2.83 -9.79
CA LYS A 82 -19.04 -2.29 -10.49
C LYS A 82 -18.08 -3.41 -10.83
N ARG A 83 -17.54 -3.40 -12.05
CA ARG A 83 -16.49 -4.35 -12.44
C ARG A 83 -15.21 -4.06 -11.70
N VAL A 84 -14.62 -5.08 -11.13
CA VAL A 84 -13.40 -4.97 -10.33
C VAL A 84 -12.35 -6.00 -10.75
N VAL A 85 -11.08 -5.62 -10.65
CA VAL A 85 -9.94 -6.56 -10.67
C VAL A 85 -9.22 -6.42 -9.34
N VAL A 86 -9.13 -7.52 -8.59
CA VAL A 86 -8.55 -7.55 -7.25
C VAL A 86 -7.23 -8.31 -7.28
N VAL A 87 -6.18 -7.72 -6.73
CA VAL A 87 -4.88 -8.37 -6.58
C VAL A 87 -4.40 -8.31 -5.14
N MET A 88 -3.98 -9.46 -4.61
CA MET A 88 -3.24 -9.53 -3.36
C MET A 88 -1.76 -9.28 -3.66
N CYS A 89 -1.23 -8.17 -3.13
CA CYS A 89 0.12 -7.75 -3.49
C CYS A 89 1.22 -8.48 -2.72
N GLY A 90 1.00 -8.82 -1.47
CA GLY A 90 2.02 -9.21 -0.50
C GLY A 90 2.49 -8.01 0.32
N LEU A 91 3.20 -8.29 1.40
CA LEU A 91 3.70 -7.30 2.34
C LEU A 91 4.80 -6.44 1.73
N GLY A 92 4.73 -5.15 1.97
CA GLY A 92 5.79 -4.18 1.72
C GLY A 92 5.74 -3.47 0.38
N MET A 93 6.51 -2.39 0.30
CA MET A 93 6.51 -1.40 -0.79
C MET A 93 6.80 -2.01 -2.16
N LEU A 94 7.79 -2.91 -2.25
CA LEU A 94 8.19 -3.54 -3.51
C LEU A 94 7.05 -4.40 -4.08
N ASN A 95 6.47 -5.26 -3.23
CA ASN A 95 5.36 -6.12 -3.61
C ASN A 95 4.13 -5.30 -4.05
N ALA A 96 3.82 -4.23 -3.34
CA ALA A 96 2.73 -3.34 -3.65
C ALA A 96 2.95 -2.61 -4.98
N GLY A 97 4.16 -2.08 -5.20
CA GLY A 97 4.54 -1.40 -6.44
C GLY A 97 4.44 -2.31 -7.66
N ILE A 98 5.08 -3.50 -7.61
CA ILE A 98 5.03 -4.48 -8.71
C ILE A 98 3.59 -4.89 -9.02
N SER A 99 2.79 -5.21 -8.00
CA SER A 99 1.41 -5.66 -8.20
C SER A 99 0.53 -4.59 -8.80
N THR A 100 0.69 -3.33 -8.36
CA THR A 100 -0.04 -2.19 -8.89
C THR A 100 0.37 -1.89 -10.33
N GLN A 101 1.67 -1.95 -10.64
CA GLN A 101 2.16 -1.76 -12.01
C GLN A 101 1.60 -2.84 -12.95
N LEU A 102 1.63 -4.11 -12.56
CA LEU A 102 1.05 -5.20 -13.35
C LEU A 102 -0.45 -5.03 -13.54
N LEU A 103 -1.18 -4.67 -12.48
CA LEU A 103 -2.63 -4.40 -12.55
C LEU A 103 -2.94 -3.33 -13.60
N LEU A 104 -2.21 -2.22 -13.60
CA LEU A 104 -2.41 -1.10 -14.52
C LEU A 104 -1.89 -1.36 -15.94
N THR A 105 -0.93 -2.29 -16.09
CA THR A 105 -0.39 -2.68 -17.40
C THR A 105 -1.27 -3.68 -18.12
N LEU A 106 -1.85 -4.63 -17.38
CA LEU A 106 -2.60 -5.74 -17.97
C LEU A 106 -4.08 -5.41 -18.20
N PHE A 107 -4.69 -4.60 -17.34
CA PHE A 107 -6.12 -4.38 -17.33
C PHE A 107 -6.47 -2.91 -17.61
N ASP A 108 -7.62 -2.70 -18.29
CA ASP A 108 -8.20 -1.36 -18.45
C ASP A 108 -8.81 -0.90 -17.12
N VAL A 109 -7.96 -0.29 -16.27
CA VAL A 109 -8.32 0.18 -14.93
C VAL A 109 -8.54 1.68 -14.95
N LYS A 110 -9.73 2.12 -14.52
CA LYS A 110 -10.08 3.56 -14.43
C LYS A 110 -9.58 4.23 -13.15
N GLY A 111 -9.24 3.46 -12.11
CA GLY A 111 -8.70 3.95 -10.84
C GLY A 111 -8.42 2.82 -9.88
N VAL A 112 -7.58 3.07 -8.89
CA VAL A 112 -7.10 2.07 -7.92
C VAL A 112 -7.61 2.41 -6.53
N LEU A 113 -8.22 1.44 -5.88
CA LEU A 113 -8.58 1.47 -4.46
C LEU A 113 -7.68 0.51 -3.72
N GLN A 114 -7.11 0.95 -2.63
CA GLN A 114 -6.38 0.08 -1.72
C GLN A 114 -7.11 0.01 -0.40
N TYR A 115 -7.23 -1.18 0.19
CA TYR A 115 -7.79 -1.33 1.52
C TYR A 115 -6.98 -2.29 2.35
N GLY A 116 -7.11 -2.18 3.66
CA GLY A 116 -6.42 -3.04 4.60
C GLY A 116 -6.32 -2.44 5.99
N ILE A 117 -5.44 -3.00 6.80
CA ILE A 117 -5.17 -2.53 8.16
C ILE A 117 -3.96 -1.60 8.22
N ALA A 118 -3.81 -0.89 9.33
CA ALA A 118 -2.67 -0.01 9.60
C ALA A 118 -2.49 0.23 11.10
N GLY A 119 -1.28 0.58 11.50
CA GLY A 119 -0.99 1.09 12.82
C GLY A 119 -1.49 2.53 13.01
N ASN A 120 -1.95 2.84 14.22
CA ASN A 120 -2.41 4.19 14.60
C ASN A 120 -1.27 4.99 15.23
N ALA A 121 -1.00 6.18 14.70
CA ALA A 121 -0.10 7.15 15.34
C ALA A 121 -0.83 8.29 16.05
N ASN A 122 -2.10 8.51 15.75
CA ASN A 122 -2.86 9.66 16.25
C ASN A 122 -3.56 9.33 17.58
N PRO A 123 -3.20 9.97 18.70
CA PRO A 123 -3.78 9.67 20.01
C PRO A 123 -5.28 10.01 20.13
N LYS A 124 -5.85 10.74 19.16
CA LYS A 124 -7.28 11.09 19.14
C LYS A 124 -8.15 10.01 18.52
N LEU A 125 -7.52 9.02 17.86
CA LEU A 125 -8.21 7.90 17.25
C LEU A 125 -7.96 6.61 18.02
N GLN A 126 -8.79 5.61 17.78
CA GLN A 126 -8.65 4.29 18.41
C GLN A 126 -8.59 3.16 17.37
N ILE A 127 -8.22 1.98 17.83
CA ILE A 127 -8.33 0.72 17.08
C ILE A 127 -9.77 0.56 16.56
N GLY A 128 -9.90 0.03 15.36
CA GLY A 128 -11.17 -0.16 14.67
C GLY A 128 -11.65 1.05 13.87
N ASP A 129 -11.16 2.28 14.15
CA ASP A 129 -11.45 3.43 13.31
C ASP A 129 -10.88 3.23 11.90
N VAL A 130 -11.63 3.67 10.90
CA VAL A 130 -11.18 3.61 9.51
C VAL A 130 -10.73 4.98 9.04
N THR A 131 -9.49 5.08 8.62
CA THR A 131 -8.86 6.32 8.18
C THR A 131 -8.72 6.36 6.66
N ILE A 132 -8.88 7.56 6.09
CA ILE A 132 -8.70 7.82 4.67
C ILE A 132 -7.76 9.03 4.54
N PRO A 133 -6.44 8.79 4.44
CA PRO A 133 -5.46 9.85 4.30
C PRO A 133 -5.54 10.57 2.97
N GLN A 134 -5.36 11.90 3.00
CA GLN A 134 -5.29 12.73 1.81
C GLN A 134 -3.93 12.66 1.13
N TYR A 135 -2.87 12.49 1.92
CA TYR A 135 -1.49 12.45 1.45
C TYR A 135 -0.79 11.21 1.97
N TRP A 136 0.08 10.63 1.13
CA TRP A 136 0.94 9.51 1.49
C TRP A 136 2.40 9.84 1.23
N ALA A 137 3.28 9.45 2.15
CA ALA A 137 4.72 9.58 1.98
C ALA A 137 5.43 8.24 2.25
N HIS A 138 6.49 8.00 1.49
CA HIS A 138 7.44 6.94 1.78
C HIS A 138 8.45 7.44 2.81
N THR A 139 8.38 6.90 4.04
CA THR A 139 9.27 7.29 5.14
C THR A 139 10.43 6.31 5.33
N GLY A 140 10.75 5.51 4.33
CA GLY A 140 11.85 4.56 4.34
C GLY A 140 12.96 4.88 3.33
N LEU A 141 12.87 6.00 2.60
CA LEU A 141 13.95 6.48 1.74
C LEU A 141 14.83 7.45 2.54
N TRP A 142 16.04 7.00 2.86
CA TRP A 142 16.92 7.69 3.77
C TRP A 142 18.28 8.00 3.16
N HIS A 143 18.84 9.14 3.56
CA HIS A 143 20.27 9.39 3.51
C HIS A 143 20.85 9.17 4.91
N TRP A 144 21.75 8.21 5.04
CA TRP A 144 22.44 7.94 6.30
C TRP A 144 23.66 8.86 6.39
N GLN A 145 23.63 9.76 7.36
CA GLN A 145 24.69 10.75 7.52
C GLN A 145 26.04 10.09 7.81
N ARG A 146 27.10 10.57 7.14
CA ARG A 146 28.47 10.15 7.44
C ARG A 146 28.84 10.58 8.86
N LEU A 147 29.53 9.72 9.59
CA LEU A 147 30.06 10.05 10.89
C LEU A 147 31.01 11.26 10.80
N GLY A 148 30.87 12.23 11.73
CA GLY A 148 31.68 13.45 11.78
C GLY A 148 31.33 14.52 10.75
N GLU A 149 30.29 14.32 9.93
CA GLU A 149 29.80 15.34 8.99
C GLU A 149 28.79 16.25 9.69
N GLU A 150 29.13 17.52 9.87
CA GLU A 150 28.25 18.48 10.55
C GLU A 150 27.26 19.16 9.59
N ASN A 151 27.64 19.37 8.33
CA ASN A 151 26.90 20.15 7.34
C ASN A 151 26.92 19.49 5.96
N GLY A 152 26.28 18.30 5.82
CA GLY A 152 26.09 17.70 4.50
C GLY A 152 25.02 18.45 3.68
N ASP A 153 25.10 18.34 2.36
CA ASP A 153 24.07 18.85 1.43
C ASP A 153 22.83 17.95 1.48
N PHE A 154 22.18 17.91 2.65
CA PHE A 154 21.00 17.10 2.90
C PHE A 154 19.73 17.89 2.63
N ASN A 155 18.71 17.21 2.15
CA ASN A 155 17.39 17.81 2.05
C ASN A 155 16.79 17.99 3.46
N THR A 156 17.18 19.07 4.14
CA THR A 156 16.76 19.40 5.52
C THR A 156 15.26 19.66 5.66
N LYS A 157 14.54 19.82 4.55
CA LYS A 157 13.10 20.15 4.53
C LYS A 157 12.24 19.14 5.28
N PHE A 158 12.58 17.85 5.19
CA PHE A 158 11.78 16.78 5.79
C PHE A 158 12.29 16.37 7.18
N GLY A 159 13.53 16.73 7.51
CA GLY A 159 14.16 16.48 8.80
C GLY A 159 14.84 15.13 8.92
N TYR A 160 15.23 14.78 10.13
CA TYR A 160 16.02 13.59 10.44
C TYR A 160 15.47 12.88 11.68
N LEU A 161 15.87 11.61 11.84
CA LEU A 161 15.70 10.80 13.02
C LEU A 161 17.07 10.53 13.64
N GLU A 162 17.21 10.73 14.94
CA GLU A 162 18.38 10.34 15.72
C GLU A 162 18.17 8.98 16.38
N PHE A 163 19.18 8.11 16.29
CA PHE A 163 19.19 6.80 16.94
C PHE A 163 20.13 6.76 18.17
N SER A 164 20.48 7.92 18.72
CA SER A 164 21.44 8.06 19.80
C SER A 164 21.13 7.22 21.04
N ASP A 165 19.86 6.94 21.29
CA ASP A 165 19.43 6.26 22.53
C ASP A 165 19.48 4.73 22.47
N TYR A 166 19.84 4.14 21.32
CA TYR A 166 19.92 2.68 21.16
C TYR A 166 21.22 2.06 21.71
N SER A 167 22.19 2.87 22.10
CA SER A 167 23.50 2.42 22.61
C SER A 167 23.63 2.44 24.13
N ASN A 168 22.54 2.58 24.85
CA ASN A 168 22.54 2.83 26.31
C ASN A 168 22.98 1.63 27.19
N SER A 169 23.57 0.57 26.61
CA SER A 169 23.96 -0.63 27.37
C SER A 169 25.43 -0.72 27.75
N THR A 170 26.31 0.17 27.29
CA THR A 170 27.73 0.11 27.65
C THR A 170 28.33 1.51 27.84
N LYS A 171 28.95 1.73 28.99
CA LYS A 171 29.59 2.98 29.40
C LYS A 171 30.78 3.43 28.52
N ASP A 172 31.13 2.69 27.48
CA ASP A 172 32.32 2.89 26.65
C ASP A 172 32.02 3.24 25.20
N PHE A 173 30.76 3.47 24.81
CA PHE A 173 30.48 3.95 23.46
C PHE A 173 30.70 5.47 23.38
N ASN A 174 31.81 5.82 22.77
CA ASN A 174 32.03 7.18 22.29
C ASN A 174 30.90 7.53 21.28
N THR A 175 30.18 8.61 21.53
CA THR A 175 29.10 9.09 20.63
C THR A 175 29.58 9.27 19.19
N ASP A 176 30.87 9.51 19.01
CA ASP A 176 31.53 9.71 17.71
C ASP A 176 31.62 8.42 16.87
N THR A 177 31.43 7.24 17.46
CA THR A 177 31.45 5.94 16.77
C THR A 177 30.07 5.33 16.57
N ASN A 178 29.01 5.99 17.00
CA ASN A 178 27.64 5.49 16.78
C ASN A 178 27.24 5.65 15.31
N LEU A 179 27.31 4.55 14.55
CA LEU A 179 26.95 4.51 13.13
C LEU A 179 25.45 4.76 12.88
N LEU A 180 24.61 4.73 13.92
CA LEU A 180 23.17 4.89 13.82
C LEU A 180 22.70 6.31 14.23
N ASN A 181 23.59 7.28 14.31
CA ASN A 181 23.26 8.56 14.91
C ASN A 181 22.17 9.37 14.17
N LYS A 182 22.23 9.47 12.83
CA LYS A 182 21.28 10.26 12.05
C LYS A 182 20.97 9.67 10.68
N VAL A 183 19.67 9.65 10.36
CA VAL A 183 19.16 9.42 9.00
C VAL A 183 18.26 10.58 8.59
N TRP A 184 18.46 11.09 7.37
CA TRP A 184 17.67 12.17 6.81
C TRP A 184 16.63 11.63 5.87
N TYR A 185 15.37 12.02 6.02
CA TYR A 185 14.29 11.64 5.14
C TYR A 185 14.45 12.30 3.77
N GLN A 186 14.38 11.50 2.72
CA GLN A 186 14.53 11.95 1.34
C GLN A 186 13.20 11.84 0.59
N PRO A 187 12.92 12.75 -0.36
CA PRO A 187 11.82 12.58 -1.29
C PRO A 187 12.13 11.50 -2.33
N GLU A 188 11.10 10.89 -2.89
CA GLU A 188 11.23 10.11 -4.12
C GLU A 188 11.71 11.00 -5.26
N GLU A 189 12.60 10.48 -6.08
CA GLU A 189 13.03 11.13 -7.33
C GLU A 189 12.38 10.41 -8.52
N LEU A 190 11.65 11.15 -9.31
CA LEU A 190 10.92 10.64 -10.47
C LEU A 190 11.45 11.26 -11.74
N PHE A 191 11.56 10.45 -12.80
CA PHE A 191 11.93 10.89 -14.15
C PHE A 191 10.76 10.63 -15.10
N PRO A 192 9.76 11.51 -15.16
CA PRO A 192 8.67 11.36 -16.13
C PRO A 192 9.19 11.53 -17.56
N VAL A 193 8.45 10.96 -18.53
CA VAL A 193 8.81 11.00 -19.95
C VAL A 193 8.67 12.44 -20.50
N ASN A 194 9.61 13.29 -20.14
CA ASN A 194 9.72 14.67 -20.63
C ASN A 194 11.19 15.12 -20.54
N GLY A 195 11.65 15.85 -21.57
CA GLY A 195 13.04 16.24 -21.69
C GLY A 195 13.93 15.16 -22.35
N ILE A 196 15.16 15.57 -22.75
CA ILE A 196 16.22 14.70 -23.30
C ILE A 196 17.57 15.20 -22.73
N PRO A 197 18.15 14.50 -21.72
CA PRO A 197 17.56 13.39 -20.94
C PRO A 197 16.31 13.83 -20.16
N GLU A 198 15.60 12.85 -19.58
CA GLU A 198 14.40 13.09 -18.77
C GLU A 198 14.71 14.02 -17.60
N ALA A 199 13.81 14.99 -17.37
CA ALA A 199 13.95 15.92 -16.25
C ALA A 199 13.40 15.30 -14.96
N GLY A 200 14.26 15.10 -13.96
CA GLY A 200 13.89 14.61 -12.64
C GLY A 200 13.10 15.62 -11.83
N HIS A 201 12.19 15.14 -11.00
CA HIS A 201 11.58 15.94 -9.95
C HIS A 201 11.38 15.13 -8.67
N HIS A 202 11.33 15.84 -7.54
CA HIS A 202 11.25 15.24 -6.23
C HIS A 202 9.84 15.36 -5.65
N ILE A 203 9.33 14.26 -5.07
CA ILE A 203 8.04 14.24 -4.39
C ILE A 203 8.15 13.50 -3.05
N PHE A 204 7.71 14.15 -1.98
CA PHE A 204 7.62 13.51 -0.67
C PHE A 204 6.19 13.09 -0.34
N TRP A 205 5.21 13.96 -0.64
CA TRP A 205 3.79 13.70 -0.38
C TRP A 205 3.05 13.46 -1.69
N THR A 206 2.57 12.25 -1.90
CA THR A 206 1.66 11.91 -3.00
C THR A 206 0.22 12.15 -2.56
N THR A 207 -0.52 12.92 -3.36
CA THR A 207 -1.92 13.26 -3.08
C THR A 207 -2.84 12.19 -3.67
N VAL A 208 -3.83 11.75 -2.92
CA VAL A 208 -4.91 10.92 -3.45
C VAL A 208 -5.81 11.70 -4.39
N ASP A 209 -6.61 11.01 -5.20
CA ASP A 209 -7.54 11.66 -6.12
C ASP A 209 -8.55 12.54 -5.38
N LYS A 210 -8.73 13.77 -5.86
CA LYS A 210 -9.59 14.78 -5.23
C LYS A 210 -11.07 14.39 -5.22
N THR A 211 -11.52 13.72 -6.31
CA THR A 211 -12.91 13.26 -6.43
C THR A 211 -13.16 12.11 -5.48
N TYR A 212 -12.24 11.13 -5.41
CA TYR A 212 -12.32 10.02 -4.46
C TYR A 212 -12.29 10.53 -3.02
N PHE A 213 -11.41 11.48 -2.70
CA PHE A 213 -11.36 12.07 -1.35
C PHE A 213 -12.62 12.84 -0.98
N LYS A 214 -13.28 13.51 -1.96
CA LYS A 214 -14.58 14.15 -1.75
C LYS A 214 -15.68 13.13 -1.49
N ILE A 215 -15.73 12.04 -2.25
CA ILE A 215 -16.67 10.92 -2.07
C ILE A 215 -16.48 10.30 -0.67
N ALA A 216 -15.24 10.10 -0.25
CA ALA A 216 -14.92 9.57 1.09
C ALA A 216 -15.53 10.37 2.24
N GLY A 217 -15.81 11.66 2.04
CA GLY A 217 -16.54 12.48 3.02
C GLY A 217 -17.99 12.05 3.29
N LYS A 218 -18.57 11.19 2.43
CA LYS A 218 -19.93 10.64 2.58
C LYS A 218 -19.99 9.35 3.39
N LEU A 219 -18.84 8.80 3.82
CA LEU A 219 -18.73 7.49 4.47
C LEU A 219 -18.93 7.49 5.99
N LYS A 220 -19.27 8.61 6.59
CA LYS A 220 -19.34 8.80 8.06
C LYS A 220 -20.29 7.84 8.79
N ASN A 221 -21.30 7.30 8.10
CA ASN A 221 -22.36 6.49 8.70
C ASN A 221 -22.25 5.00 8.33
N VAL A 222 -21.09 4.51 7.90
CA VAL A 222 -20.87 3.09 7.69
C VAL A 222 -20.91 2.37 9.03
N LYS A 223 -21.69 1.29 9.11
CA LYS A 223 -21.72 0.46 10.31
C LYS A 223 -20.43 -0.36 10.36
N LEU A 224 -19.70 -0.24 11.45
CA LEU A 224 -18.42 -0.91 11.67
C LEU A 224 -18.54 -1.88 12.85
N GLU A 225 -17.78 -2.97 12.78
CA GLU A 225 -17.64 -3.92 13.88
C GLU A 225 -16.87 -3.28 15.04
N SER A 226 -17.30 -3.59 16.27
CA SER A 226 -16.71 -3.03 17.48
C SER A 226 -16.25 -4.08 18.49
N CYS A 227 -16.48 -5.36 18.21
CA CYS A 227 -16.08 -6.45 19.10
C CYS A 227 -15.47 -7.62 18.31
N VAL A 228 -14.51 -8.27 18.93
CA VAL A 228 -13.98 -9.59 18.52
C VAL A 228 -14.31 -10.55 19.65
N ASN A 229 -15.19 -11.52 19.39
CA ASN A 229 -15.74 -12.41 20.42
C ASN A 229 -16.31 -11.60 21.59
N THR A 230 -15.76 -11.79 22.79
CA THR A 230 -16.16 -11.07 24.03
C THR A 230 -15.39 -9.77 24.27
N THR A 231 -14.36 -9.47 23.45
CA THR A 231 -13.52 -8.28 23.60
C THR A 231 -14.06 -7.17 22.73
N CYS A 232 -14.54 -6.09 23.33
CA CYS A 232 -15.10 -4.95 22.63
C CYS A 232 -14.23 -3.71 22.77
N LEU A 233 -14.25 -2.87 21.73
CA LEU A 233 -13.60 -1.56 21.74
C LEU A 233 -14.30 -0.60 22.73
N PRO A 234 -13.57 0.36 23.32
CA PRO A 234 -14.12 1.31 24.30
C PRO A 234 -15.28 2.17 23.75
N ARG A 235 -15.25 2.47 22.44
CA ARG A 235 -16.32 3.17 21.74
C ARG A 235 -16.56 2.54 20.36
N LYS A 236 -17.68 2.89 19.73
CA LYS A 236 -17.95 2.49 18.34
C LYS A 236 -16.91 3.12 17.42
N PRO A 237 -16.35 2.35 16.49
CA PRO A 237 -15.42 2.85 15.48
C PRO A 237 -16.11 3.87 14.55
N ILE A 238 -15.30 4.74 13.98
CA ILE A 238 -15.76 5.76 13.03
C ILE A 238 -14.97 5.71 11.74
N VAL A 239 -15.56 6.23 10.66
CA VAL A 239 -14.83 6.49 9.40
C VAL A 239 -14.45 7.98 9.40
N THR A 240 -13.17 8.26 9.20
CA THR A 240 -12.67 9.63 9.18
C THR A 240 -11.64 9.87 8.08
N ARG A 241 -11.75 11.04 7.43
CA ARG A 241 -10.70 11.54 6.57
C ARG A 241 -9.62 12.18 7.44
N VAL A 242 -8.37 11.80 7.17
CA VAL A 242 -7.20 12.34 7.87
C VAL A 242 -6.25 13.00 6.88
N LYS A 243 -5.35 13.83 7.39
CA LYS A 243 -4.46 14.58 6.52
C LYS A 243 -3.41 13.69 5.90
N LYS A 244 -2.71 12.90 6.70
CA LYS A 244 -1.51 12.20 6.25
C LYS A 244 -1.44 10.76 6.73
N GLY A 245 -0.97 9.89 5.84
CA GLY A 245 -0.48 8.56 6.12
C GLY A 245 0.96 8.41 5.66
N VAL A 246 1.69 7.52 6.28
CA VAL A 246 3.07 7.18 5.93
C VAL A 246 3.21 5.68 5.72
N ALA A 247 4.12 5.29 4.83
CA ALA A 247 4.42 3.89 4.55
C ALA A 247 5.93 3.68 4.44
N ALA A 248 6.40 2.52 4.91
CA ALA A 248 7.78 2.09 4.75
C ALA A 248 7.85 0.56 4.86
N ASN A 249 8.99 -0.05 4.46
CA ASN A 249 9.24 -1.48 4.72
C ASN A 249 9.61 -1.74 6.19
N VAL A 250 8.85 -1.14 7.11
CA VAL A 250 9.04 -1.24 8.55
C VAL A 250 7.69 -1.50 9.21
N PHE A 251 7.58 -2.62 9.90
CA PHE A 251 6.49 -2.82 10.86
C PHE A 251 6.81 -1.98 12.11
N VAL A 252 6.06 -0.90 12.31
CA VAL A 252 6.31 0.02 13.41
C VAL A 252 5.73 -0.55 14.71
N ASP A 253 6.58 -1.20 15.48
CA ASP A 253 6.28 -1.72 16.82
C ASP A 253 7.15 -1.02 17.87
N ASN A 254 7.19 0.32 17.79
CA ASN A 254 7.98 1.17 18.67
C ASN A 254 7.24 2.48 18.97
N LYS A 255 6.89 2.68 20.24
CA LYS A 255 6.14 3.85 20.72
C LYS A 255 6.84 5.17 20.38
N ALA A 256 8.16 5.26 20.64
CA ALA A 256 8.91 6.49 20.41
C ALA A 256 8.96 6.85 18.92
N TYR A 257 9.12 5.85 18.04
CA TYR A 257 9.09 6.08 16.60
C TYR A 257 7.68 6.47 16.10
N ARG A 258 6.62 5.86 16.63
CA ARG A 258 5.23 6.28 16.37
C ARG A 258 5.02 7.76 16.72
N GLU A 259 5.42 8.16 17.93
CA GLU A 259 5.28 9.54 18.41
C GLU A 259 6.11 10.51 17.57
N PHE A 260 7.28 10.11 17.12
CA PHE A 260 8.07 10.87 16.16
C PHE A 260 7.32 11.05 14.82
N LEU A 261 6.78 9.99 14.22
CA LEU A 261 6.04 10.06 12.96
C LEU A 261 4.81 10.97 13.07
N TYR A 262 4.11 10.91 14.19
CA TYR A 262 2.98 11.80 14.46
C TYR A 262 3.41 13.25 14.62
N SER A 263 4.38 13.52 15.48
CA SER A 263 4.84 14.89 15.78
C SER A 263 5.52 15.56 14.58
N ARG A 264 6.35 14.79 13.85
CA ARG A 264 7.12 15.33 12.73
C ARG A 264 6.32 15.48 11.46
N PHE A 265 5.50 14.50 11.13
CA PHE A 265 4.79 14.45 9.86
C PHE A 265 3.29 14.72 9.97
N ASP A 266 2.71 14.80 11.16
CA ASP A 266 1.27 14.81 11.38
C ASP A 266 0.61 13.54 10.79
N ALA A 267 1.35 12.43 10.82
CA ALA A 267 0.92 11.16 10.28
C ALA A 267 -0.06 10.48 11.23
N THR A 268 -1.22 10.09 10.74
CA THR A 268 -2.21 9.34 11.52
C THR A 268 -2.08 7.84 11.29
N THR A 269 -1.91 7.45 10.03
CA THR A 269 -1.94 6.06 9.54
C THR A 269 -0.54 5.64 9.16
N ILE A 270 -0.11 4.49 9.65
CA ILE A 270 1.20 3.91 9.34
C ILE A 270 0.98 2.53 8.74
N ASP A 271 1.43 2.31 7.50
CA ASP A 271 1.36 1.02 6.84
C ASP A 271 2.66 0.67 6.09
N MET A 272 2.63 -0.38 5.28
CA MET A 272 3.82 -0.85 4.59
C MET A 272 3.66 -0.86 3.05
N GLU A 273 2.57 -0.34 2.47
CA GLU A 273 2.28 -0.46 1.04
C GLU A 273 1.77 0.83 0.38
N SER A 274 0.99 1.66 1.09
CA SER A 274 0.15 2.68 0.44
C SER A 274 0.94 3.73 -0.33
N ALA A 275 2.13 4.11 0.15
CA ALA A 275 2.95 5.08 -0.57
C ALA A 275 3.44 4.53 -1.91
N ALA A 276 3.74 3.22 -2.01
CA ALA A 276 4.15 2.60 -3.28
C ALA A 276 2.98 2.56 -4.28
N VAL A 277 1.78 2.16 -3.83
CA VAL A 277 0.58 2.17 -4.68
C VAL A 277 0.27 3.59 -5.17
N ALA A 278 0.34 4.57 -4.26
CA ALA A 278 0.15 5.98 -4.58
C ALA A 278 1.16 6.48 -5.63
N LEU A 279 2.44 6.13 -5.47
CA LEU A 279 3.51 6.54 -6.36
C LEU A 279 3.35 5.95 -7.78
N VAL A 280 3.03 4.66 -7.89
CA VAL A 280 2.75 4.02 -9.17
C VAL A 280 1.53 4.66 -9.86
N CYS A 281 0.45 4.88 -9.11
CA CYS A 281 -0.76 5.53 -9.64
C CYS A 281 -0.48 6.97 -10.10
N LEU A 282 0.35 7.72 -9.38
CA LEU A 282 0.78 9.07 -9.77
C LEU A 282 1.51 9.03 -11.12
N GLN A 283 2.51 8.15 -11.27
CA GLN A 283 3.29 8.01 -12.51
C GLN A 283 2.42 7.57 -13.69
N GLN A 284 1.46 6.68 -13.45
CA GLN A 284 0.50 6.18 -14.44
C GLN A 284 -0.70 7.12 -14.66
N LYS A 285 -0.75 8.27 -13.96
CA LYS A 285 -1.86 9.25 -14.02
C LYS A 285 -3.22 8.61 -13.74
N LYS A 286 -3.27 7.63 -12.82
CA LYS A 286 -4.50 6.92 -12.43
C LYS A 286 -5.01 7.45 -11.09
N PRO A 287 -6.33 7.67 -10.95
CA PRO A 287 -6.94 7.98 -9.66
C PRO A 287 -6.61 6.93 -8.60
N PHE A 288 -6.29 7.36 -7.38
CA PHE A 288 -5.96 6.47 -6.28
C PHE A 288 -6.55 6.96 -4.95
N ILE A 289 -6.96 6.03 -4.09
CA ILE A 289 -7.27 6.26 -2.69
C ILE A 289 -6.98 5.01 -1.87
N ALA A 290 -6.54 5.19 -0.62
CA ALA A 290 -6.37 4.11 0.35
C ALA A 290 -7.35 4.25 1.53
N ILE A 291 -7.91 3.12 1.96
CA ILE A 291 -8.82 2.95 3.08
C ILE A 291 -8.12 2.05 4.10
N ARG A 292 -7.79 2.56 5.27
CA ARG A 292 -7.03 1.84 6.28
C ARG A 292 -7.74 1.82 7.62
N ALA A 293 -8.06 0.64 8.13
CA ALA A 293 -8.59 0.47 9.47
C ALA A 293 -7.45 0.27 10.47
N LEU A 294 -7.53 0.97 11.59
CA LEU A 294 -6.51 0.94 12.63
C LEU A 294 -6.60 -0.38 13.40
N SER A 295 -5.57 -1.21 13.33
CA SER A 295 -5.52 -2.54 13.97
C SER A 295 -4.86 -2.53 15.35
N ASP A 296 -4.00 -1.55 15.58
CA ASP A 296 -3.15 -1.42 16.75
C ASP A 296 -2.70 0.03 16.93
N LEU A 297 -2.17 0.32 18.11
CA LEU A 297 -1.28 1.47 18.29
C LEU A 297 0.10 1.03 17.82
N ALA A 298 0.64 1.67 16.79
CA ALA A 298 1.97 1.31 16.28
C ALA A 298 3.02 1.35 17.41
N GLY A 299 3.50 0.19 17.85
CA GLY A 299 4.30 0.04 19.06
C GLY A 299 3.50 -0.28 20.33
N GLY A 300 2.23 -0.66 20.16
CA GLY A 300 1.35 -1.13 21.21
C GLY A 300 0.91 -0.10 22.25
N GLY A 301 -0.19 -0.40 22.92
CA GLY A 301 -0.68 0.37 24.08
C GLY A 301 -0.03 -0.04 25.39
N SER A 302 0.66 -1.19 25.43
CA SER A 302 1.41 -1.68 26.58
C SER A 302 2.75 -2.29 26.17
N ALA A 303 3.66 -2.45 27.11
CA ALA A 303 4.96 -3.11 26.89
C ALA A 303 4.85 -4.64 26.67
N LEU A 304 3.68 -5.23 26.81
CA LEU A 304 3.49 -6.68 26.87
C LEU A 304 2.86 -7.27 25.60
N SER A 305 2.15 -6.49 24.79
CA SER A 305 1.49 -7.01 23.60
C SER A 305 1.16 -5.92 22.59
N ASN A 306 1.24 -6.26 21.31
CA ASN A 306 0.67 -5.48 20.23
C ASN A 306 -0.78 -5.94 20.02
N GLU A 307 -1.71 -5.00 19.94
CA GLU A 307 -3.15 -5.26 19.81
C GLU A 307 -3.53 -5.89 18.48
N ILE A 308 -2.64 -5.90 17.49
CA ILE A 308 -2.87 -6.49 16.16
C ILE A 308 -3.32 -7.95 16.25
N ASN A 309 -2.77 -8.72 17.19
CA ASN A 309 -3.13 -10.12 17.38
C ASN A 309 -4.61 -10.32 17.74
N VAL A 310 -5.24 -9.33 18.33
CA VAL A 310 -6.66 -9.37 18.72
C VAL A 310 -7.54 -8.72 17.67
N PHE A 311 -7.16 -7.56 17.15
CA PHE A 311 -8.04 -6.70 16.38
C PHE A 311 -7.77 -6.68 14.87
N ALA A 312 -6.78 -7.42 14.34
CA ALA A 312 -6.50 -7.45 12.90
C ALA A 312 -7.73 -7.89 12.07
N SER A 313 -8.46 -8.91 12.53
CA SER A 313 -9.66 -9.40 11.84
C SER A 313 -10.80 -8.37 11.83
N LEU A 314 -11.02 -7.69 12.95
CA LEU A 314 -12.01 -6.61 13.06
C LEU A 314 -11.63 -5.43 12.16
N ALA A 315 -10.37 -5.00 12.19
CA ALA A 315 -9.88 -3.92 11.34
C ALA A 315 -9.99 -4.30 9.86
N SER A 316 -9.63 -5.52 9.49
CA SER A 316 -9.77 -6.03 8.12
C SER A 316 -11.22 -5.97 7.64
N GLN A 317 -12.18 -6.46 8.45
CA GLN A 317 -13.61 -6.39 8.16
C GLN A 317 -14.07 -4.94 8.02
N ASN A 318 -13.69 -4.05 8.94
CA ASN A 318 -14.09 -2.64 8.90
C ASN A 318 -13.55 -1.92 7.67
N SER A 319 -12.32 -2.19 7.26
CA SER A 319 -11.76 -1.61 6.03
C SER A 319 -12.50 -2.07 4.78
N PHE A 320 -12.90 -3.35 4.74
CA PHE A 320 -13.69 -3.92 3.65
C PHE A 320 -15.11 -3.32 3.59
N GLU A 321 -15.82 -3.17 4.71
CA GLU A 321 -17.15 -2.54 4.75
C GLU A 321 -17.11 -1.11 4.20
N VAL A 322 -16.05 -0.36 4.54
CA VAL A 322 -15.86 0.99 4.00
C VAL A 322 -15.55 0.97 2.52
N LEU A 323 -14.74 0.00 2.02
CA LEU A 323 -14.47 -0.19 0.61
C LEU A 323 -15.77 -0.47 -0.18
N VAL A 324 -16.59 -1.42 0.28
CA VAL A 324 -17.89 -1.75 -0.33
C VAL A 324 -18.76 -0.51 -0.45
N LYS A 325 -18.93 0.21 0.66
CA LYS A 325 -19.69 1.45 0.66
C LYS A 325 -19.08 2.52 -0.25
N PHE A 326 -17.77 2.65 -0.29
CA PHE A 326 -17.10 3.59 -1.20
C PHE A 326 -17.40 3.26 -2.66
N ILE A 327 -17.28 1.99 -3.06
CA ILE A 327 -17.56 1.53 -4.43
C ILE A 327 -19.02 1.79 -4.81
N SER A 328 -19.97 1.59 -3.91
CA SER A 328 -21.39 1.87 -4.15
C SER A 328 -21.68 3.36 -4.45
N LEU A 329 -20.79 4.27 -4.04
CA LEU A 329 -20.90 5.71 -4.26
C LEU A 329 -20.15 6.20 -5.52
N LEU A 330 -19.39 5.32 -6.19
CA LEU A 330 -18.73 5.64 -7.44
C LEU A 330 -19.75 5.59 -8.59
N ASN A 331 -19.62 6.51 -9.53
CA ASN A 331 -20.41 6.54 -10.76
C ASN A 331 -19.89 5.55 -11.80
#